data_534cc3a38c953b5a7e7a1aebc2305cc1
#
_entry.id   534cc3a38c953b5a7e7a1aebc2305cc1
#
_cell.length_a   1.000
_cell.length_b   1.000
_cell.length_c   1.000
_cell.angle_alpha   90.00
_cell.angle_beta   90.00
_cell.angle_gamma   90.00
#
_symmetry.space_group_name_H-M   'P 1'
#
loop_
_entity.id
_entity.type
_entity.pdbx_description
1 polymer ?
#
loop_
_entity_poly.entity_id
_entity_poly.type
_entity_poly.pdbx_seq_one_letter_code
_entity_poly.pdbx_strand_id
1 'polypeptide(L)'
;EVRQYAIREGKIVREENHYTFPANVFSISEDKEGRIWVTLADRFATLAADGKFTYRYAPGSISFSQLQTLRPSGTMILYTVANGIYKFGEDQQFIPLDSLYLPNPNSLIIDRNNTYWIGTYNTGLVHYDPRTQWLERFDLSSGLIDNSLKAVIEDKEGNIWFSSSTHIGKYDVQEKTFSYLYDNYFCKGKLYALNCAAVAPDGTLFFGGSGGITVIYPDVPIEKEPDIPLNLDMILVNGGIHNKSEEKLSLSYRENTVTFYYSALKLEAGSLLNYAYMLEGFDKNWIDAGSNKRVAYSNLPTGKYTFKVKARILSGEWCKNELTKEVVVHPAPWATPLVIVLYWLVGIGLVLLVIRLIIRWRTQEERLALVKYQREINQAHIDFVTNISHEVRTPLAMVYAPLKELAKENNLNEHERGLVDI
;
A
#
# COMPACT_ATOMS: atom_id res chain seq x y z
N GLU A 1 16.45 -3.74 -40.37
CA GLU A 1 17.76 -4.38 -40.43
C GLU A 1 17.88 -5.45 -39.37
N VAL A 2 18.51 -6.57 -39.70
CA VAL A 2 18.90 -7.64 -38.77
C VAL A 2 20.40 -7.85 -38.91
N ARG A 3 21.09 -7.88 -37.78
CA ARG A 3 22.54 -8.08 -37.74
C ARG A 3 22.86 -9.32 -36.92
N GLN A 4 23.69 -10.16 -37.46
CA GLN A 4 24.20 -11.34 -36.79
C GLN A 4 25.59 -11.06 -36.24
N TYR A 5 25.79 -11.38 -34.98
CA TYR A 5 27.06 -11.18 -34.29
C TYR A 5 27.60 -12.49 -33.74
N ALA A 6 28.92 -12.67 -33.85
CA ALA A 6 29.61 -13.72 -33.14
C ALA A 6 29.77 -13.33 -31.66
N ILE A 7 29.37 -14.22 -30.76
CA ILE A 7 29.55 -14.06 -29.32
C ILE A 7 30.60 -15.08 -28.84
N ARG A 8 31.63 -14.62 -28.14
CA ARG A 8 32.62 -15.47 -27.45
C ARG A 8 32.76 -14.97 -26.02
N GLU A 9 32.72 -15.91 -25.08
CA GLU A 9 32.83 -15.60 -23.65
C GLU A 9 31.88 -14.49 -23.18
N GLY A 10 30.64 -14.48 -23.68
CA GLY A 10 29.63 -13.47 -23.33
C GLY A 10 29.85 -12.08 -23.95
N LYS A 11 30.86 -11.92 -24.81
CA LYS A 11 31.17 -10.65 -25.49
C LYS A 11 30.88 -10.73 -26.97
N ILE A 12 30.29 -9.65 -27.50
CA ILE A 12 30.12 -9.48 -28.96
C ILE A 12 31.52 -9.24 -29.54
N VAL A 13 31.95 -10.14 -30.45
CA VAL A 13 33.29 -10.11 -31.02
C VAL A 13 33.32 -9.41 -32.37
N ARG A 14 32.38 -9.75 -33.24
CA ARG A 14 32.27 -9.16 -34.58
C ARG A 14 30.91 -9.32 -35.17
N GLU A 15 30.51 -8.45 -36.10
CA GLU A 15 29.39 -8.63 -37.00
C GLU A 15 29.72 -9.67 -38.07
N GLU A 16 28.89 -10.67 -38.24
CA GLU A 16 29.09 -11.73 -39.24
C GLU A 16 28.27 -11.48 -40.51
N ASN A 17 27.00 -11.11 -40.32
CA ASN A 17 26.08 -10.85 -41.42
C ASN A 17 25.18 -9.65 -41.10
N HIS A 18 24.78 -8.97 -42.18
CA HIS A 18 23.84 -7.87 -42.16
C HIS A 18 22.76 -8.07 -43.20
N TYR A 19 21.51 -8.07 -42.73
CA TYR A 19 20.34 -8.32 -43.59
C TYR A 19 19.43 -7.08 -43.54
N THR A 20 19.06 -6.61 -44.75
CA THR A 20 18.13 -5.50 -44.92
C THR A 20 16.79 -6.01 -45.39
N PHE A 21 15.71 -5.59 -44.74
CA PHE A 21 14.33 -6.00 -45.08
C PHE A 21 13.55 -4.80 -45.61
N PRO A 22 12.53 -5.06 -46.49
CA PRO A 22 11.72 -4.01 -47.09
C PRO A 22 10.73 -3.36 -46.09
N ALA A 23 10.57 -3.95 -44.90
CA ALA A 23 9.66 -3.49 -43.84
C ALA A 23 10.30 -3.64 -42.46
N ASN A 24 9.64 -3.08 -41.43
CA ASN A 24 10.08 -3.24 -40.04
C ASN A 24 10.06 -4.70 -39.62
N VAL A 25 11.08 -5.12 -38.92
CA VAL A 25 11.22 -6.42 -38.29
C VAL A 25 10.60 -6.36 -36.89
N PHE A 26 9.65 -7.27 -36.62
CA PHE A 26 8.95 -7.35 -35.33
C PHE A 26 9.50 -8.45 -34.42
N SER A 27 9.84 -9.61 -34.99
CA SER A 27 10.45 -10.70 -34.23
C SER A 27 11.38 -11.55 -35.08
N ILE A 28 12.29 -12.25 -34.40
CA ILE A 28 13.18 -13.25 -34.98
C ILE A 28 12.99 -14.53 -34.17
N SER A 29 12.88 -15.66 -34.82
CA SER A 29 12.69 -16.95 -34.18
C SER A 29 13.41 -18.05 -34.93
N GLU A 30 13.87 -19.08 -34.25
CA GLU A 30 14.47 -20.27 -34.85
C GLU A 30 13.50 -21.45 -34.68
N ASP A 31 13.26 -22.19 -35.75
CA ASP A 31 12.43 -23.39 -35.70
C ASP A 31 13.25 -24.64 -35.29
N LYS A 32 12.56 -25.80 -35.18
CA LYS A 32 13.19 -27.06 -34.80
C LYS A 32 14.23 -27.58 -35.77
N GLU A 33 14.15 -27.12 -37.03
CA GLU A 33 15.09 -27.44 -38.09
C GLU A 33 16.28 -26.47 -38.17
N GLY A 34 16.35 -25.49 -37.25
CA GLY A 34 17.42 -24.47 -37.25
C GLY A 34 17.24 -23.35 -38.27
N ARG A 35 16.06 -23.25 -38.92
CA ARG A 35 15.77 -22.16 -39.84
C ARG A 35 15.38 -20.91 -39.09
N ILE A 36 15.93 -19.79 -39.51
CA ILE A 36 15.61 -18.49 -38.92
C ILE A 36 14.39 -17.90 -39.61
N TRP A 37 13.39 -17.58 -38.83
CA TRP A 37 12.18 -16.90 -39.26
C TRP A 37 12.23 -15.45 -38.81
N VAL A 38 11.88 -14.53 -39.68
CA VAL A 38 11.81 -13.09 -39.43
C VAL A 38 10.40 -12.63 -39.74
N THR A 39 9.77 -11.99 -38.75
CA THR A 39 8.42 -11.44 -38.90
C THR A 39 8.51 -9.98 -39.32
N LEU A 40 7.81 -9.66 -40.40
CA LEU A 40 7.64 -8.31 -40.93
C LEU A 40 6.19 -7.85 -40.72
N ALA A 41 5.86 -6.63 -41.09
CA ALA A 41 4.53 -6.08 -40.90
C ALA A 41 3.38 -6.85 -41.57
N ASP A 42 3.64 -7.44 -42.73
CA ASP A 42 2.64 -8.08 -43.61
C ASP A 42 3.05 -9.48 -44.06
N ARG A 43 4.25 -9.92 -43.73
CA ARG A 43 4.83 -11.17 -44.23
C ARG A 43 5.87 -11.76 -43.28
N PHE A 44 6.24 -13.00 -43.55
CA PHE A 44 7.35 -13.70 -42.92
C PHE A 44 8.48 -13.91 -43.94
N ALA A 45 9.71 -13.84 -43.42
CA ALA A 45 10.88 -14.22 -44.17
C ALA A 45 11.56 -15.42 -43.50
N THR A 46 11.88 -16.47 -44.25
CA THR A 46 12.64 -17.62 -43.77
C THR A 46 14.03 -17.56 -44.40
N LEU A 47 15.08 -17.58 -43.56
CA LEU A 47 16.45 -17.66 -44.04
C LEU A 47 16.77 -19.10 -44.45
N ALA A 48 17.11 -19.28 -45.70
CA ALA A 48 17.60 -20.56 -46.23
C ALA A 48 19.11 -20.72 -45.93
N ALA A 49 19.60 -21.96 -46.05
CA ALA A 49 21.02 -22.27 -45.83
C ALA A 49 21.96 -21.57 -46.85
N ASP A 50 21.45 -21.12 -47.99
CA ASP A 50 22.19 -20.34 -48.97
C ASP A 50 22.27 -18.84 -48.66
N GLY A 51 21.74 -18.41 -47.51
CA GLY A 51 21.71 -17.02 -47.09
C GLY A 51 20.60 -16.18 -47.72
N LYS A 52 19.72 -16.77 -48.52
CA LYS A 52 18.60 -16.06 -49.12
C LYS A 52 17.31 -16.18 -48.29
N PHE A 53 16.50 -15.12 -48.35
CA PHE A 53 15.19 -15.11 -47.69
C PHE A 53 14.08 -15.55 -48.67
N THR A 54 13.25 -16.48 -48.20
CA THR A 54 12.00 -16.82 -48.84
C THR A 54 10.87 -16.12 -48.10
N TYR A 55 10.03 -15.36 -48.82
CA TYR A 55 8.92 -14.63 -48.24
C TYR A 55 7.62 -15.41 -48.33
N ARG A 56 6.82 -15.34 -47.23
CA ARG A 56 5.47 -15.90 -47.17
C ARG A 56 4.54 -14.85 -46.54
N TYR A 57 3.33 -14.77 -47.06
CA TYR A 57 2.33 -13.86 -46.53
C TYR A 57 1.55 -14.50 -45.39
N ALA A 58 1.20 -13.71 -44.40
CA ALA A 58 0.32 -14.15 -43.32
C ALA A 58 -1.11 -14.37 -43.86
N PRO A 59 -1.88 -15.32 -43.30
CA PRO A 59 -3.27 -15.54 -43.71
C PRO A 59 -4.13 -14.33 -43.37
N GLY A 60 -4.85 -13.78 -44.32
CA GLY A 60 -5.75 -12.62 -44.15
C GLY A 60 -5.02 -11.29 -43.97
N SER A 61 -5.75 -10.27 -43.58
CA SER A 61 -5.21 -8.91 -43.30
C SER A 61 -4.60 -8.82 -41.91
N ILE A 62 -3.71 -9.75 -41.54
CA ILE A 62 -3.06 -9.74 -40.24
C ILE A 62 -1.95 -8.68 -40.26
N SER A 63 -2.18 -7.54 -39.59
CA SER A 63 -1.17 -6.52 -39.35
C SER A 63 -0.58 -6.64 -37.93
N PHE A 64 0.73 -6.42 -37.82
CA PHE A 64 1.47 -6.46 -36.55
C PHE A 64 1.48 -7.84 -35.89
N SER A 65 2.08 -8.81 -36.53
CA SER A 65 2.20 -10.18 -36.01
C SER A 65 3.58 -10.46 -35.45
N GLN A 66 3.61 -11.19 -34.35
CA GLN A 66 4.83 -11.79 -33.84
C GLN A 66 4.78 -13.29 -34.00
N LEU A 67 5.81 -13.83 -34.64
CA LEU A 67 6.00 -15.27 -34.77
C LEU A 67 7.08 -15.70 -33.78
N GLN A 68 6.79 -16.69 -32.97
CA GLN A 68 7.72 -17.24 -32.02
C GLN A 68 7.74 -18.76 -32.09
N THR A 69 8.94 -19.32 -32.02
CA THR A 69 9.12 -20.77 -31.86
C THR A 69 9.12 -21.08 -30.38
N LEU A 70 8.24 -21.94 -29.94
CA LEU A 70 8.10 -22.33 -28.58
C LEU A 70 8.99 -23.52 -28.26
N ARG A 71 9.85 -23.36 -27.26
CA ARG A 71 10.65 -24.44 -26.69
C ARG A 71 9.89 -25.05 -25.50
N PRO A 72 9.97 -26.38 -25.24
CA PRO A 72 10.82 -27.38 -25.92
C PRO A 72 10.15 -28.03 -27.14
N SER A 73 8.86 -27.79 -27.42
CA SER A 73 8.10 -28.52 -28.43
C SER A 73 8.51 -28.21 -29.87
N GLY A 74 9.22 -27.11 -30.10
CA GLY A 74 9.50 -26.61 -31.46
C GLY A 74 8.24 -26.12 -32.21
N THR A 75 7.11 -26.01 -31.50
CA THR A 75 5.86 -25.51 -32.08
C THR A 75 5.99 -24.04 -32.41
N MET A 76 5.67 -23.64 -33.61
CA MET A 76 5.62 -22.24 -33.99
C MET A 76 4.25 -21.66 -33.69
N ILE A 77 4.21 -20.56 -33.02
CA ILE A 77 2.98 -19.80 -32.69
C ILE A 77 3.10 -18.40 -33.28
N LEU A 78 2.08 -18.01 -34.00
CA LEU A 78 1.84 -16.65 -34.43
C LEU A 78 0.80 -16.04 -33.50
N TYR A 79 1.11 -14.93 -32.91
CA TYR A 79 0.14 -14.12 -32.18
C TYR A 79 0.10 -12.70 -32.70
N THR A 80 -1.09 -12.14 -32.74
CA THR A 80 -1.35 -10.84 -33.35
C THR A 80 -2.12 -9.96 -32.37
N VAL A 81 -1.88 -8.65 -32.42
CA VAL A 81 -2.55 -7.69 -31.56
C VAL A 81 -4.08 -7.70 -31.74
N ALA A 82 -4.55 -7.92 -32.95
CA ALA A 82 -5.98 -7.80 -33.28
C ALA A 82 -6.70 -9.14 -33.49
N ASN A 83 -5.99 -10.19 -33.89
CA ASN A 83 -6.61 -11.40 -34.46
C ASN A 83 -6.39 -12.66 -33.61
N GLY A 84 -5.77 -12.57 -32.44
CA GLY A 84 -5.58 -13.71 -31.55
C GLY A 84 -4.30 -14.52 -31.78
N ILE A 85 -4.35 -15.80 -31.44
CA ILE A 85 -3.20 -16.70 -31.42
C ILE A 85 -3.42 -17.83 -32.41
N TYR A 86 -2.40 -18.14 -33.20
CA TYR A 86 -2.42 -19.18 -34.22
C TYR A 86 -1.25 -20.13 -34.03
N LYS A 87 -1.49 -21.42 -34.21
CA LYS A 87 -0.45 -22.44 -34.29
C LYS A 87 -0.06 -22.68 -35.74
N PHE A 88 1.23 -22.80 -36.05
CA PHE A 88 1.71 -23.20 -37.35
C PHE A 88 1.65 -24.74 -37.46
N GLY A 89 0.81 -25.21 -38.36
CA GLY A 89 0.60 -26.64 -38.61
C GLY A 89 1.64 -27.28 -39.52
N GLU A 90 1.65 -28.61 -39.58
CA GLU A 90 2.55 -29.39 -40.45
C GLU A 90 2.28 -29.15 -41.95
N ASP A 91 1.07 -28.76 -42.28
CA ASP A 91 0.65 -28.35 -43.63
C ASP A 91 1.13 -26.91 -44.00
N GLN A 92 1.94 -26.30 -43.15
CA GLN A 92 2.46 -24.94 -43.26
C GLN A 92 1.38 -23.86 -43.28
N GLN A 93 0.23 -24.14 -42.68
CA GLN A 93 -0.84 -23.17 -42.46
C GLN A 93 -0.93 -22.74 -40.98
N PHE A 94 -1.49 -21.54 -40.76
CA PHE A 94 -1.77 -21.04 -39.40
C PHE A 94 -3.18 -21.45 -39.01
N ILE A 95 -3.28 -22.22 -37.95
CA ILE A 95 -4.54 -22.71 -37.39
C ILE A 95 -4.89 -21.86 -36.15
N PRO A 96 -6.06 -21.20 -36.09
CA PRO A 96 -6.46 -20.44 -34.93
C PRO A 96 -6.52 -21.30 -33.68
N LEU A 97 -6.06 -20.76 -32.54
CA LEU A 97 -6.30 -21.34 -31.21
C LEU A 97 -7.60 -20.75 -30.66
N ASP A 98 -8.75 -21.21 -31.16
CA ASP A 98 -10.08 -20.64 -30.92
C ASP A 98 -10.51 -20.63 -29.44
N SER A 99 -9.94 -21.51 -28.62
CA SER A 99 -10.25 -21.59 -27.18
C SER A 99 -9.60 -20.51 -26.34
N LEU A 100 -8.68 -19.72 -26.89
CA LEU A 100 -7.92 -18.71 -26.18
C LEU A 100 -8.04 -17.33 -26.85
N TYR A 101 -9.17 -16.67 -26.62
CA TYR A 101 -9.29 -15.27 -27.02
C TYR A 101 -8.67 -14.37 -25.95
N LEU A 102 -7.50 -13.81 -26.23
CA LEU A 102 -6.84 -12.81 -25.41
C LEU A 102 -6.62 -11.54 -26.22
N PRO A 103 -7.14 -10.41 -25.78
CA PRO A 103 -6.88 -9.14 -26.44
C PRO A 103 -5.42 -8.72 -26.22
N ASN A 104 -4.76 -8.33 -27.29
CA ASN A 104 -3.43 -7.70 -27.26
C ASN A 104 -2.32 -8.52 -26.57
N PRO A 105 -2.04 -9.77 -26.96
CA PRO A 105 -0.88 -10.49 -26.47
C PRO A 105 0.41 -9.84 -27.00
N ASN A 106 1.34 -9.53 -26.10
CA ASN A 106 2.64 -8.93 -26.42
C ASN A 106 3.77 -9.95 -26.46
N SER A 107 3.68 -10.99 -25.63
CA SER A 107 4.68 -12.03 -25.53
C SER A 107 4.01 -13.31 -25.05
N LEU A 108 4.45 -14.46 -25.57
CA LEU A 108 3.91 -15.76 -25.22
C LEU A 108 5.03 -16.78 -25.14
N ILE A 109 5.02 -17.61 -24.10
CA ILE A 109 5.87 -18.80 -23.99
C ILE A 109 5.01 -20.01 -23.67
N ILE A 110 5.51 -21.20 -24.02
CA ILE A 110 5.06 -22.46 -23.44
C ILE A 110 6.11 -22.91 -22.43
N ASP A 111 5.69 -23.13 -21.21
CA ASP A 111 6.56 -23.62 -20.15
C ASP A 111 6.84 -25.12 -20.27
N ARG A 112 7.71 -25.64 -19.42
CA ARG A 112 8.06 -27.08 -19.35
C ARG A 112 6.87 -28.00 -19.06
N ASN A 113 5.78 -27.48 -18.52
CA ASN A 113 4.54 -28.21 -18.22
C ASN A 113 3.55 -28.19 -19.39
N ASN A 114 3.93 -27.60 -20.54
CA ASN A 114 3.07 -27.34 -21.70
C ASN A 114 1.87 -26.44 -21.36
N THR A 115 2.01 -25.52 -20.42
CA THR A 115 1.07 -24.43 -20.16
C THR A 115 1.56 -23.14 -20.79
N TYR A 116 0.63 -22.21 -21.08
CA TYR A 116 0.93 -20.98 -21.79
C TYR A 116 1.01 -19.82 -20.81
N TRP A 117 2.11 -19.09 -20.85
CA TRP A 117 2.28 -17.84 -20.13
C TRP A 117 2.32 -16.69 -21.12
N ILE A 118 1.40 -15.73 -20.93
CA ILE A 118 1.15 -14.69 -21.92
C ILE A 118 1.22 -13.33 -21.24
N GLY A 119 2.18 -12.53 -21.67
CA GLY A 119 2.28 -11.13 -21.32
C GLY A 119 1.37 -10.31 -22.23
N THR A 120 0.49 -9.48 -21.68
CA THR A 120 -0.47 -8.68 -22.43
C THR A 120 -0.16 -7.19 -22.39
N TYR A 121 -0.82 -6.41 -23.24
CA TYR A 121 -0.65 -4.95 -23.28
C TYR A 121 -1.29 -4.25 -22.06
N ASN A 122 -2.42 -4.75 -21.54
CA ASN A 122 -3.20 -4.05 -20.51
C ASN A 122 -3.93 -4.95 -19.51
N THR A 123 -3.83 -6.28 -19.66
CA THR A 123 -4.51 -7.24 -18.77
C THR A 123 -3.55 -8.04 -17.87
N GLY A 124 -2.27 -7.67 -17.87
CA GLY A 124 -1.25 -8.28 -17.03
C GLY A 124 -0.67 -9.57 -17.59
N LEU A 125 -0.33 -10.50 -16.70
CA LEU A 125 0.21 -11.81 -17.00
C LEU A 125 -0.94 -12.82 -16.98
N VAL A 126 -1.01 -13.68 -18.02
CA VAL A 126 -2.04 -14.71 -18.12
C VAL A 126 -1.36 -16.08 -18.17
N HIS A 127 -1.86 -16.99 -17.34
CA HIS A 127 -1.48 -18.41 -17.34
C HIS A 127 -2.65 -19.24 -17.85
N TYR A 128 -2.42 -20.07 -18.86
CA TYR A 128 -3.44 -20.91 -19.48
C TYR A 128 -2.95 -22.34 -19.64
N ASP A 129 -3.72 -23.31 -19.12
CA ASP A 129 -3.50 -24.74 -19.36
C ASP A 129 -4.46 -25.22 -20.46
N PRO A 130 -3.96 -25.54 -21.65
CA PRO A 130 -4.80 -25.98 -22.77
C PRO A 130 -5.48 -27.35 -22.56
N ARG A 131 -4.98 -28.18 -21.61
CA ARG A 131 -5.56 -29.52 -21.34
C ARG A 131 -6.82 -29.42 -20.49
N THR A 132 -6.84 -28.50 -19.52
CA THR A 132 -7.94 -28.28 -18.59
C THR A 132 -8.81 -27.10 -18.99
N GLN A 133 -8.35 -26.28 -19.94
CA GLN A 133 -8.92 -24.99 -20.31
C GLN A 133 -8.95 -24.00 -19.15
N TRP A 134 -8.14 -24.23 -18.10
CA TRP A 134 -8.04 -23.36 -16.97
C TRP A 134 -7.21 -22.11 -17.31
N LEU A 135 -7.74 -20.94 -16.91
CA LEU A 135 -7.13 -19.65 -17.17
C LEU A 135 -7.06 -18.84 -15.88
N GLU A 136 -5.86 -18.39 -15.54
CA GLU A 136 -5.60 -17.48 -14.43
C GLU A 136 -5.01 -16.17 -14.94
N ARG A 137 -5.42 -15.06 -14.32
CA ARG A 137 -4.92 -13.71 -14.66
C ARG A 137 -4.31 -13.08 -13.44
N PHE A 138 -3.15 -12.48 -13.66
CA PHE A 138 -2.43 -11.71 -12.65
C PHE A 138 -2.38 -10.26 -13.13
N ASP A 139 -2.87 -9.37 -12.30
CA ASP A 139 -2.92 -7.93 -12.52
C ASP A 139 -2.36 -7.16 -11.31
N LEU A 140 -2.57 -5.85 -11.27
CA LEU A 140 -2.15 -5.00 -10.13
C LEU A 140 -2.73 -5.47 -8.79
N SER A 141 -3.91 -6.07 -8.78
CA SER A 141 -4.53 -6.59 -7.54
C SER A 141 -3.87 -7.88 -7.05
N SER A 142 -3.28 -8.64 -7.96
CA SER A 142 -2.54 -9.88 -7.66
C SER A 142 -1.08 -9.65 -7.26
N GLY A 143 -0.62 -8.37 -7.23
CA GLY A 143 0.77 -8.03 -6.91
C GLY A 143 1.64 -7.74 -8.13
N LEU A 144 1.09 -7.75 -9.34
CA LEU A 144 1.81 -7.29 -10.54
C LEU A 144 2.01 -5.77 -10.47
N ILE A 145 3.16 -5.27 -10.90
CA ILE A 145 3.48 -3.84 -10.86
C ILE A 145 2.85 -3.06 -12.02
N ASP A 146 2.75 -3.69 -13.18
CA ASP A 146 2.31 -3.08 -14.42
C ASP A 146 1.52 -4.10 -15.22
N ASN A 147 0.33 -3.73 -15.68
CA ASN A 147 -0.50 -4.60 -16.53
C ASN A 147 -0.01 -4.66 -17.99
N SER A 148 0.95 -3.80 -18.37
CA SER A 148 1.54 -3.80 -19.72
C SER A 148 2.87 -4.53 -19.74
N LEU A 149 2.84 -5.82 -20.02
CA LEU A 149 4.04 -6.64 -20.10
C LEU A 149 4.61 -6.63 -21.53
N LYS A 150 5.93 -6.58 -21.65
CA LYS A 150 6.66 -6.49 -22.90
C LYS A 150 7.22 -7.82 -23.37
N ALA A 151 7.79 -8.60 -22.46
CA ALA A 151 8.36 -9.90 -22.73
C ALA A 151 8.13 -10.85 -21.55
N VAL A 152 8.02 -12.15 -21.84
CA VAL A 152 7.89 -13.22 -20.84
C VAL A 152 8.87 -14.33 -21.23
N ILE A 153 9.59 -14.89 -20.27
CA ILE A 153 10.49 -16.04 -20.43
C ILE A 153 10.44 -16.94 -19.19
N GLU A 154 10.80 -18.21 -19.35
CA GLU A 154 10.92 -19.19 -18.27
C GLU A 154 12.40 -19.40 -17.93
N ASP A 155 12.76 -19.41 -16.64
CA ASP A 155 14.10 -19.76 -16.18
C ASP A 155 14.30 -21.28 -16.05
N LYS A 156 15.53 -21.69 -15.67
CA LYS A 156 15.86 -23.12 -15.50
C LYS A 156 15.12 -23.78 -14.33
N GLU A 157 14.70 -23.00 -13.34
CA GLU A 157 13.97 -23.47 -12.16
C GLU A 157 12.45 -23.59 -12.47
N GLY A 158 11.98 -23.02 -13.57
CA GLY A 158 10.56 -23.00 -13.98
C GLY A 158 9.81 -21.78 -13.50
N ASN A 159 10.50 -20.76 -13.04
CA ASN A 159 9.88 -19.49 -12.70
C ASN A 159 9.69 -18.64 -13.95
N ILE A 160 8.71 -17.77 -13.91
CA ILE A 160 8.34 -16.94 -15.04
C ILE A 160 8.90 -15.54 -14.82
N TRP A 161 9.78 -15.15 -15.69
CA TRP A 161 10.33 -13.80 -15.73
C TRP A 161 9.63 -12.97 -16.79
N PHE A 162 9.41 -11.73 -16.50
CA PHE A 162 8.75 -10.81 -17.42
C PHE A 162 9.34 -9.40 -17.31
N SER A 163 9.21 -8.63 -18.39
CA SER A 163 9.47 -7.20 -18.38
C SER A 163 8.18 -6.42 -18.63
N SER A 164 8.03 -5.29 -17.95
CA SER A 164 7.13 -4.21 -18.34
C SER A 164 7.91 -3.17 -19.16
N SER A 165 7.38 -1.96 -19.34
CA SER A 165 8.14 -0.90 -20.02
C SER A 165 9.42 -0.52 -19.28
N THR A 166 9.43 -0.59 -17.95
CA THR A 166 10.51 -0.03 -17.11
C THR A 166 11.04 -1.01 -16.06
N HIS A 167 10.38 -2.14 -15.83
CA HIS A 167 10.72 -3.07 -14.77
C HIS A 167 10.90 -4.49 -15.29
N ILE A 168 11.68 -5.28 -14.58
CA ILE A 168 11.76 -6.73 -14.73
C ILE A 168 11.24 -7.35 -13.45
N GLY A 169 10.35 -8.32 -13.59
CA GLY A 169 9.78 -9.10 -12.49
C GLY A 169 9.96 -10.59 -12.70
N LYS A 170 9.84 -11.32 -11.61
CA LYS A 170 9.84 -12.78 -11.52
C LYS A 170 8.58 -13.23 -10.80
N TYR A 171 7.87 -14.18 -11.35
CA TYR A 171 6.83 -14.92 -10.67
C TYR A 171 7.38 -16.29 -10.28
N ASP A 172 7.45 -16.54 -8.98
CA ASP A 172 7.79 -17.84 -8.43
C ASP A 172 6.55 -18.75 -8.53
N VAL A 173 6.64 -19.77 -9.36
CA VAL A 173 5.49 -20.66 -9.63
C VAL A 173 5.19 -21.56 -8.42
N GLN A 174 6.19 -21.89 -7.60
CA GLN A 174 6.02 -22.75 -6.42
C GLN A 174 5.45 -21.95 -5.24
N GLU A 175 6.03 -20.79 -4.94
CA GLU A 175 5.60 -19.90 -3.84
C GLU A 175 4.40 -19.03 -4.21
N LYS A 176 4.06 -18.93 -5.51
CA LYS A 176 3.01 -18.07 -6.07
C LYS A 176 3.18 -16.59 -5.68
N THR A 177 4.42 -16.13 -5.70
CA THR A 177 4.78 -14.76 -5.31
C THR A 177 5.48 -14.02 -6.43
N PHE A 178 5.26 -12.70 -6.49
CA PHE A 178 5.99 -11.80 -7.38
C PHE A 178 7.20 -11.21 -6.68
N SER A 179 8.32 -11.13 -7.40
CA SER A 179 9.53 -10.43 -7.00
C SER A 179 9.97 -9.51 -8.12
N TYR A 180 10.66 -8.41 -7.81
CA TYR A 180 11.04 -7.41 -8.81
C TYR A 180 12.49 -7.03 -8.64
N LEU A 181 13.17 -6.75 -9.76
CA LEU A 181 14.49 -6.15 -9.74
C LEU A 181 14.36 -4.65 -9.49
N TYR A 182 14.73 -4.22 -8.29
CA TYR A 182 14.65 -2.82 -7.87
C TYR A 182 15.94 -2.04 -8.10
N ASP A 183 17.02 -2.71 -8.50
CA ASP A 183 18.31 -2.06 -8.66
C ASP A 183 18.36 -1.25 -9.95
N ASN A 184 18.47 0.05 -9.79
CA ASN A 184 18.51 1.04 -10.87
C ASN A 184 19.76 0.98 -11.75
N TYR A 185 20.78 0.24 -11.37
CA TYR A 185 21.92 0.01 -12.23
C TYR A 185 21.51 -0.70 -13.55
N PHE A 186 20.47 -1.53 -13.50
CA PHE A 186 20.02 -2.30 -14.64
C PHE A 186 18.96 -1.61 -15.50
N CYS A 187 18.14 -0.72 -14.90
CA CYS A 187 16.94 -0.19 -15.57
C CYS A 187 16.97 1.31 -15.84
N LYS A 188 18.04 2.02 -15.50
CA LYS A 188 18.09 3.49 -15.55
C LYS A 188 17.87 4.06 -16.95
N GLY A 189 16.69 4.68 -17.17
CA GLY A 189 16.33 5.32 -18.43
C GLY A 189 16.08 4.36 -19.60
N LYS A 190 15.91 3.07 -19.35
CA LYS A 190 15.69 2.06 -20.37
C LYS A 190 14.21 1.72 -20.48
N LEU A 191 13.72 1.71 -21.71
CA LEU A 191 12.41 1.16 -22.02
C LEU A 191 12.60 -0.20 -22.67
N TYR A 192 12.09 -1.25 -22.01
CA TYR A 192 12.15 -2.59 -22.56
C TYR A 192 11.26 -2.72 -23.81
N ALA A 193 11.78 -3.43 -24.80
CA ALA A 193 11.09 -3.62 -26.07
C ALA A 193 10.17 -4.84 -26.05
N LEU A 194 9.18 -4.83 -26.94
CA LEU A 194 8.23 -5.93 -27.11
C LEU A 194 8.95 -7.21 -27.51
N ASN A 195 8.62 -8.31 -26.84
CA ASN A 195 9.13 -9.66 -27.08
C ASN A 195 10.67 -9.73 -27.17
N CYS A 196 11.35 -8.88 -26.44
CA CYS A 196 12.79 -8.74 -26.51
C CYS A 196 13.46 -9.34 -25.26
N ALA A 197 13.31 -10.65 -25.09
CA ALA A 197 13.93 -11.42 -24.03
C ALA A 197 14.39 -12.79 -24.55
N ALA A 198 15.46 -13.31 -23.94
CA ALA A 198 16.02 -14.61 -24.27
C ALA A 198 16.67 -15.26 -23.06
N VAL A 199 16.75 -16.59 -23.08
CA VAL A 199 17.45 -17.41 -22.07
C VAL A 199 18.60 -18.13 -22.76
N ALA A 200 19.80 -17.96 -22.23
CA ALA A 200 20.99 -18.69 -22.69
C ALA A 200 21.01 -20.13 -22.13
N PRO A 201 21.78 -21.02 -22.74
CA PRO A 201 21.92 -22.42 -22.27
C PRO A 201 22.44 -22.55 -20.84
N ASP A 202 23.23 -21.61 -20.34
CA ASP A 202 23.73 -21.55 -18.97
C ASP A 202 22.66 -21.07 -17.97
N GLY A 203 21.52 -20.52 -18.43
CA GLY A 203 20.43 -19.96 -17.64
C GLY A 203 20.47 -18.44 -17.49
N THR A 204 21.44 -17.80 -18.09
CA THR A 204 21.50 -16.33 -18.12
C THR A 204 20.32 -15.75 -18.89
N LEU A 205 19.65 -14.78 -18.31
CA LEU A 205 18.49 -14.11 -18.88
C LEU A 205 18.91 -12.77 -19.51
N PHE A 206 18.33 -12.47 -20.65
CA PHE A 206 18.59 -11.24 -21.39
C PHE A 206 17.27 -10.51 -21.66
N PHE A 207 17.23 -9.21 -21.34
CA PHE A 207 16.08 -8.35 -21.66
C PHE A 207 16.59 -7.13 -22.45
N GLY A 208 16.10 -6.96 -23.66
CA GLY A 208 16.50 -5.88 -24.57
C GLY A 208 15.60 -4.67 -24.49
N GLY A 209 16.17 -3.50 -24.71
CA GLY A 209 15.45 -2.24 -24.69
C GLY A 209 16.22 -1.08 -25.32
N SER A 210 15.66 0.12 -25.26
CA SER A 210 16.23 1.34 -25.87
C SER A 210 17.61 1.72 -25.34
N GLY A 211 17.95 1.33 -24.11
CA GLY A 211 19.21 1.62 -23.46
C GLY A 211 20.24 0.49 -23.55
N GLY A 212 19.95 -0.59 -24.29
CA GLY A 212 20.81 -1.77 -24.41
C GLY A 212 20.15 -3.04 -23.89
N ILE A 213 20.98 -3.96 -23.39
CA ILE A 213 20.53 -5.28 -22.91
C ILE A 213 20.79 -5.34 -21.40
N THR A 214 19.78 -5.74 -20.65
CA THR A 214 19.92 -6.13 -19.24
C THR A 214 20.23 -7.62 -19.20
N VAL A 215 21.29 -7.98 -18.48
CA VAL A 215 21.74 -9.36 -18.31
C VAL A 215 21.53 -9.76 -16.83
N ILE A 216 20.85 -10.87 -16.61
CA ILE A 216 20.58 -11.41 -15.27
C ILE A 216 21.20 -12.80 -15.19
N TYR A 217 22.16 -12.96 -14.30
CA TYR A 217 22.80 -14.25 -14.06
C TYR A 217 21.93 -15.12 -13.14
N PRO A 218 21.90 -16.45 -13.31
CA PRO A 218 21.00 -17.33 -12.57
C PRO A 218 21.20 -17.29 -11.05
N ASP A 219 22.41 -17.00 -10.58
CA ASP A 219 22.78 -17.01 -9.17
C ASP A 219 22.58 -15.65 -8.46
N VAL A 220 22.04 -14.65 -9.16
CA VAL A 220 21.77 -13.35 -8.53
C VAL A 220 20.53 -13.42 -7.65
N PRO A 221 20.67 -13.28 -6.32
CA PRO A 221 19.50 -13.29 -5.45
C PRO A 221 18.66 -12.04 -5.71
N ILE A 222 17.36 -12.24 -5.91
CA ILE A 222 16.42 -11.12 -5.88
C ILE A 222 16.13 -10.82 -4.42
N GLU A 223 16.41 -9.59 -3.99
CA GLU A 223 16.01 -9.15 -2.66
C GLU A 223 14.49 -9.19 -2.53
N LYS A 224 13.99 -10.12 -1.72
CA LYS A 224 12.54 -10.27 -1.46
C LYS A 224 11.98 -9.07 -0.70
N GLU A 225 12.79 -8.41 0.13
CA GLU A 225 12.40 -7.29 0.96
C GLU A 225 13.39 -6.12 0.76
N PRO A 226 12.97 -5.05 0.09
CA PRO A 226 13.86 -3.92 -0.13
C PRO A 226 14.16 -3.22 1.21
N ASP A 227 15.44 -2.99 1.50
CA ASP A 227 15.82 -2.05 2.55
C ASP A 227 15.51 -0.63 2.06
N ILE A 228 14.49 -0.03 2.64
CA ILE A 228 14.05 1.33 2.31
C ILE A 228 14.28 2.20 3.54
N PRO A 229 15.39 2.94 3.61
CA PRO A 229 15.62 3.86 4.71
C PRO A 229 14.54 4.94 4.73
N LEU A 230 13.82 5.04 5.85
CA LEU A 230 12.78 6.03 6.08
C LEU A 230 13.32 7.19 6.90
N ASN A 231 12.89 8.40 6.56
CA ASN A 231 13.24 9.61 7.27
C ASN A 231 11.99 10.41 7.65
N LEU A 232 12.00 11.00 8.85
CA LEU A 232 11.03 11.98 9.27
C LEU A 232 11.55 13.36 8.83
N ASP A 233 10.92 13.95 7.84
CA ASP A 233 11.42 15.19 7.25
C ASP A 233 11.09 16.40 8.11
N MET A 234 9.84 16.49 8.57
CA MET A 234 9.34 17.63 9.35
C MET A 234 8.14 17.21 10.21
N ILE A 235 8.02 17.86 11.35
CA ILE A 235 6.84 17.78 12.21
C ILE A 235 6.26 19.19 12.36
N LEU A 236 4.97 19.33 12.10
CA LEU A 236 4.25 20.57 12.42
C LEU A 236 3.30 20.30 13.59
N VAL A 237 3.32 21.22 14.55
CA VAL A 237 2.41 21.23 15.69
C VAL A 237 1.58 22.52 15.60
N ASN A 238 0.26 22.39 15.48
CA ASN A 238 -0.65 23.51 15.24
C ASN A 238 -0.20 24.44 14.10
N GLY A 239 0.46 23.88 13.07
CA GLY A 239 1.01 24.61 11.92
C GLY A 239 2.40 25.21 12.13
N GLY A 240 2.95 25.20 13.34
CA GLY A 240 4.33 25.60 13.61
C GLY A 240 5.33 24.45 13.47
N ILE A 241 6.53 24.76 12.98
CA ILE A 241 7.61 23.76 12.83
C ILE A 241 8.12 23.35 14.22
N HIS A 242 8.14 22.05 14.48
CA HIS A 242 8.68 21.47 15.71
C HIS A 242 10.01 20.76 15.44
N ASN A 243 10.90 20.73 16.45
CA ASN A 243 12.19 20.06 16.31
C ASN A 243 12.02 18.54 16.22
N LYS A 244 12.38 17.96 15.07
CA LYS A 244 12.27 16.52 14.81
C LYS A 244 13.32 15.67 15.54
N SER A 245 14.42 16.29 15.98
CA SER A 245 15.56 15.59 16.59
C SER A 245 15.32 15.18 18.04
N GLU A 246 14.27 15.68 18.68
CA GLU A 246 13.88 15.22 20.00
C GLU A 246 13.43 13.77 19.95
N GLU A 247 13.86 12.95 20.89
CA GLU A 247 13.50 11.53 20.95
C GLU A 247 11.99 11.32 21.07
N LYS A 248 11.33 12.20 21.86
CA LYS A 248 9.88 12.18 22.10
C LYS A 248 9.27 13.53 21.76
N LEU A 249 8.15 13.50 21.04
CA LEU A 249 7.34 14.68 20.80
C LEU A 249 6.41 14.90 21.99
N SER A 250 6.72 15.92 22.82
CA SER A 250 5.95 16.25 24.01
C SER A 250 5.04 17.44 23.72
N LEU A 251 3.73 17.22 23.77
CA LEU A 251 2.70 18.19 23.41
C LEU A 251 1.88 18.59 24.63
N SER A 252 1.56 19.85 24.75
CA SER A 252 0.58 20.33 25.72
C SER A 252 -0.85 20.04 25.26
N TYR A 253 -1.82 20.12 26.16
CA TYR A 253 -3.23 19.92 25.84
C TYR A 253 -3.80 20.89 24.77
N ARG A 254 -3.11 22.00 24.49
CA ARG A 254 -3.46 22.97 23.43
C ARG A 254 -2.85 22.64 22.09
N GLU A 255 -1.84 21.76 22.06
CA GLU A 255 -1.08 21.36 20.89
C GLU A 255 -1.56 19.99 20.42
N ASN A 256 -2.81 19.92 20.01
CA ASN A 256 -3.49 18.65 19.70
C ASN A 256 -3.61 18.36 18.20
N THR A 257 -3.00 19.18 17.35
CA THR A 257 -2.94 18.94 15.90
C THR A 257 -1.50 18.76 15.48
N VAL A 258 -1.18 17.57 14.95
CA VAL A 258 0.18 17.20 14.52
C VAL A 258 0.16 16.75 13.07
N THR A 259 1.09 17.29 12.29
CA THR A 259 1.31 16.86 10.91
C THR A 259 2.72 16.31 10.79
N PHE A 260 2.82 15.07 10.31
CA PHE A 260 4.09 14.41 10.02
C PHE A 260 4.36 14.46 8.51
N TYR A 261 5.58 14.85 8.14
CA TYR A 261 6.12 14.72 6.80
C TYR A 261 7.23 13.69 6.85
N TYR A 262 7.15 12.71 5.98
CA TYR A 262 8.08 11.60 5.92
C TYR A 262 8.46 11.29 4.48
N SER A 263 9.64 10.74 4.30
CA SER A 263 10.13 10.29 3.00
C SER A 263 10.98 9.03 3.13
N ALA A 264 11.14 8.35 2.03
CA ALA A 264 12.10 7.28 1.89
C ALA A 264 13.35 7.82 1.18
N LEU A 265 14.52 7.50 1.72
CA LEU A 265 15.81 7.94 1.18
C LEU A 265 16.30 7.06 0.02
N LYS A 266 15.38 6.48 -0.74
CA LYS A 266 15.67 5.72 -1.95
C LYS A 266 15.32 6.60 -3.17
N LEU A 267 16.22 7.52 -3.52
CA LEU A 267 16.06 8.51 -4.58
C LEU A 267 15.65 7.89 -5.93
N GLU A 268 16.05 6.67 -6.13
CA GLU A 268 15.89 5.91 -7.36
C GLU A 268 14.47 5.34 -7.53
N ALA A 269 13.78 5.07 -6.44
CA ALA A 269 12.40 4.57 -6.45
C ALA A 269 11.34 5.70 -6.44
N GLY A 270 11.72 6.92 -6.30
CA GLY A 270 11.00 8.19 -6.36
C GLY A 270 9.46 8.13 -6.35
N SER A 271 8.88 8.08 -7.54
CA SER A 271 7.41 8.05 -7.74
C SER A 271 6.78 6.66 -7.53
N LEU A 272 7.58 5.62 -7.36
CA LEU A 272 7.11 4.23 -7.20
C LEU A 272 6.89 3.83 -5.74
N LEU A 273 7.21 4.72 -4.80
CA LEU A 273 7.09 4.46 -3.37
C LEU A 273 5.66 4.67 -2.88
N ASN A 274 5.14 3.65 -2.24
CA ASN A 274 3.90 3.68 -1.49
C ASN A 274 4.20 3.59 0.01
N TYR A 275 3.43 4.31 0.80
CA TYR A 275 3.58 4.40 2.24
C TYR A 275 2.34 3.87 2.95
N ALA A 276 2.54 3.30 4.11
CA ALA A 276 1.48 3.10 5.08
C ALA A 276 1.92 3.69 6.41
N TYR A 277 0.97 4.26 7.14
CA TYR A 277 1.21 4.84 8.45
C TYR A 277 0.19 4.36 9.47
N MET A 278 0.54 4.50 10.73
CA MET A 278 -0.32 4.21 11.87
C MET A 278 0.11 5.06 13.06
N LEU A 279 -0.84 5.65 13.76
CA LEU A 279 -0.62 6.23 15.09
C LEU A 279 -1.12 5.20 16.12
N GLU A 280 -0.22 4.35 16.60
CA GLU A 280 -0.54 3.33 17.60
C GLU A 280 -1.05 3.99 18.88
N GLY A 281 -2.15 3.47 19.41
CA GLY A 281 -2.91 4.10 20.49
C GLY A 281 -4.07 4.99 20.03
N PHE A 282 -4.14 5.32 18.72
CA PHE A 282 -5.23 6.08 18.10
C PHE A 282 -5.87 5.31 16.94
N ASP A 283 -5.05 4.86 15.97
CA ASP A 283 -5.51 4.08 14.83
C ASP A 283 -5.63 2.59 15.20
N LYS A 284 -6.64 1.92 14.68
CA LYS A 284 -6.84 0.48 14.88
C LYS A 284 -5.98 -0.37 13.95
N ASN A 285 -5.73 0.12 12.73
CA ASN A 285 -5.03 -0.60 11.67
C ASN A 285 -4.10 0.35 10.91
N TRP A 286 -3.18 -0.24 10.14
CA TRP A 286 -2.38 0.49 9.17
C TRP A 286 -3.26 1.14 8.10
N ILE A 287 -2.96 2.40 7.77
CA ILE A 287 -3.63 3.19 6.75
C ILE A 287 -2.72 3.30 5.54
N ASP A 288 -3.16 2.81 4.39
CA ASP A 288 -2.42 2.95 3.13
C ASP A 288 -2.52 4.40 2.65
N ALA A 289 -1.39 5.06 2.54
CA ALA A 289 -1.27 6.45 2.09
C ALA A 289 -0.98 6.58 0.59
N GLY A 290 -0.76 5.46 -0.11
CA GLY A 290 -0.26 5.49 -1.48
C GLY A 290 1.07 6.25 -1.55
N SER A 291 1.22 7.15 -2.50
CA SER A 291 2.42 7.99 -2.66
C SER A 291 2.45 9.24 -1.77
N ASN A 292 1.46 9.42 -0.91
CA ASN A 292 1.38 10.60 -0.04
C ASN A 292 2.44 10.54 1.07
N LYS A 293 3.21 11.61 1.20
CA LYS A 293 4.32 11.75 2.18
C LYS A 293 3.95 12.60 3.39
N ARG A 294 2.66 12.80 3.61
CA ARG A 294 2.13 13.66 4.65
C ARG A 294 0.90 13.04 5.29
N VAL A 295 0.82 13.12 6.63
CA VAL A 295 -0.39 12.81 7.39
C VAL A 295 -0.62 13.85 8.47
N ALA A 296 -1.86 14.20 8.72
CA ALA A 296 -2.25 15.12 9.78
C ALA A 296 -3.26 14.45 10.71
N TYR A 297 -2.98 14.52 12.00
CA TYR A 297 -3.89 14.12 13.08
C TYR A 297 -4.38 15.36 13.77
N SER A 298 -5.69 15.52 13.87
CA SER A 298 -6.31 16.66 14.53
C SER A 298 -7.05 16.21 15.78
N ASN A 299 -7.05 17.08 16.80
CA ASN A 299 -7.76 16.86 18.04
C ASN A 299 -7.36 15.55 18.76
N LEU A 300 -6.05 15.30 18.84
CA LEU A 300 -5.52 14.14 19.55
C LEU A 300 -5.88 14.23 21.05
N PRO A 301 -6.53 13.24 21.63
CA PRO A 301 -6.76 13.14 23.07
C PRO A 301 -5.46 13.12 23.87
N THR A 302 -5.56 13.39 25.15
CA THR A 302 -4.42 13.21 26.06
C THR A 302 -4.04 11.74 26.15
N GLY A 303 -2.76 11.43 25.95
CA GLY A 303 -2.32 10.04 25.93
C GLY A 303 -0.89 9.88 25.41
N LYS A 304 -0.47 8.64 25.31
CA LYS A 304 0.81 8.24 24.71
C LYS A 304 0.54 7.51 23.42
N TYR A 305 1.21 7.91 22.38
CA TYR A 305 1.06 7.37 21.01
C TYR A 305 2.41 7.07 20.42
N THR A 306 2.45 6.15 19.46
CA THR A 306 3.64 5.90 18.65
C THR A 306 3.26 6.04 17.17
N PHE A 307 3.78 7.07 16.54
CA PHE A 307 3.64 7.23 15.09
C PHE A 307 4.58 6.25 14.39
N LYS A 308 4.05 5.48 13.44
CA LYS A 308 4.77 4.47 12.67
C LYS A 308 4.54 4.69 11.19
N VAL A 309 5.59 4.53 10.39
CA VAL A 309 5.53 4.57 8.92
C VAL A 309 6.36 3.42 8.36
N LYS A 310 5.86 2.80 7.33
CA LYS A 310 6.58 1.84 6.49
C LYS A 310 6.38 2.17 5.02
N ALA A 311 7.28 1.72 4.17
CA ALA A 311 7.19 1.94 2.74
C ALA A 311 7.30 0.63 1.97
N ARG A 312 6.78 0.63 0.76
CA ARG A 312 6.98 -0.42 -0.23
C ARG A 312 7.18 0.20 -1.61
N ILE A 313 7.77 -0.55 -2.50
CA ILE A 313 7.86 -0.16 -3.90
C ILE A 313 6.65 -0.74 -4.63
N LEU A 314 5.80 0.13 -5.17
CA LEU A 314 4.56 -0.23 -5.87
C LEU A 314 3.66 -1.15 -5.02
N SER A 315 3.31 -2.33 -5.52
CA SER A 315 2.50 -3.35 -4.84
C SER A 315 3.34 -4.47 -4.20
N GLY A 316 4.67 -4.30 -4.13
CA GLY A 316 5.59 -5.26 -3.50
C GLY A 316 5.41 -5.37 -1.98
N GLU A 317 6.25 -6.17 -1.36
CA GLU A 317 6.25 -6.35 0.09
C GLU A 317 6.66 -5.07 0.83
N TRP A 318 6.12 -4.89 2.05
CA TRP A 318 6.49 -3.79 2.91
C TRP A 318 7.93 -3.95 3.42
N CYS A 319 8.68 -2.86 3.50
CA CYS A 319 10.03 -2.89 4.08
C CYS A 319 10.01 -3.38 5.54
N LYS A 320 11.11 -4.02 5.97
CA LYS A 320 11.27 -4.47 7.37
C LYS A 320 11.43 -3.31 8.33
N ASN A 321 12.06 -2.24 7.84
CA ASN A 321 12.38 -1.07 8.66
C ASN A 321 11.17 -0.16 8.79
N GLU A 322 10.72 0.07 10.02
CA GLU A 322 9.67 1.02 10.33
C GLU A 322 10.29 2.29 10.91
N LEU A 323 9.84 3.45 10.44
CA LEU A 323 10.11 4.72 11.09
C LEU A 323 9.15 4.85 12.28
N THR A 324 9.68 5.10 13.47
CA THR A 324 8.89 5.25 14.69
C THR A 324 9.15 6.60 15.36
N LYS A 325 8.10 7.21 15.94
CA LYS A 325 8.19 8.46 16.72
C LYS A 325 7.20 8.44 17.87
N GLU A 326 7.71 8.54 19.10
CA GLU A 326 6.86 8.66 20.28
C GLU A 326 6.22 10.04 20.35
N VAL A 327 4.92 10.09 20.68
CA VAL A 327 4.12 11.31 20.84
C VAL A 327 3.39 11.24 22.18
N VAL A 328 3.55 12.25 23.02
CA VAL A 328 2.90 12.33 24.31
C VAL A 328 2.10 13.63 24.36
N VAL A 329 0.79 13.52 24.52
CA VAL A 329 -0.12 14.65 24.71
C VAL A 329 -0.45 14.75 26.19
N HIS A 330 0.03 15.79 26.85
CA HIS A 330 -0.18 16.00 28.27
C HIS A 330 -1.58 16.52 28.59
N PRO A 331 -2.18 16.09 29.70
CA PRO A 331 -3.47 16.61 30.14
C PRO A 331 -3.37 18.09 30.53
N ALA A 332 -4.51 18.78 30.45
CA ALA A 332 -4.61 20.15 30.97
C ALA A 332 -4.24 20.21 32.47
N PRO A 333 -3.59 21.28 32.95
CA PRO A 333 -3.17 21.40 34.37
C PRO A 333 -4.32 21.15 35.34
N TRP A 334 -5.53 21.58 34.99
CA TRP A 334 -6.73 21.39 35.81
C TRP A 334 -7.36 20.00 35.71
N ALA A 335 -6.95 19.18 34.76
CA ALA A 335 -7.43 17.81 34.55
C ALA A 335 -6.42 16.76 35.04
N THR A 336 -5.37 17.19 35.78
CA THR A 336 -4.41 16.25 36.35
C THR A 336 -5.04 15.50 37.53
N PRO A 337 -4.68 14.21 37.78
CA PRO A 337 -5.25 13.43 38.88
C PRO A 337 -5.17 14.14 40.25
N LEU A 338 -4.07 14.86 40.53
CA LEU A 338 -3.89 15.60 41.75
C LEU A 338 -4.92 16.75 41.90
N VAL A 339 -5.18 17.49 40.82
CA VAL A 339 -6.15 18.60 40.86
C VAL A 339 -7.57 18.07 40.93
N ILE A 340 -7.89 16.95 40.30
CA ILE A 340 -9.19 16.30 40.46
C ILE A 340 -9.42 15.87 41.89
N VAL A 341 -8.44 15.27 42.56
CA VAL A 341 -8.52 14.94 43.99
C VAL A 341 -8.71 16.20 44.83
N LEU A 342 -8.03 17.30 44.51
CA LEU A 342 -8.20 18.58 45.20
C LEU A 342 -9.64 19.11 45.04
N TYR A 343 -10.23 19.03 43.85
CA TYR A 343 -11.62 19.41 43.62
C TYR A 343 -12.60 18.60 44.48
N TRP A 344 -12.38 17.28 44.60
CA TRP A 344 -13.17 16.43 45.49
C TRP A 344 -13.02 16.83 46.98
N LEU A 345 -11.79 17.11 47.42
CA LEU A 345 -11.53 17.58 48.81
C LEU A 345 -12.20 18.92 49.12
N VAL A 346 -12.10 19.87 48.18
CA VAL A 346 -12.79 21.16 48.30
C VAL A 346 -14.30 21.00 48.32
N GLY A 347 -14.83 20.15 47.44
CA GLY A 347 -16.26 19.84 47.39
C GLY A 347 -16.79 19.21 48.68
N ILE A 348 -16.06 18.24 49.22
CA ILE A 348 -16.39 17.61 50.52
C ILE A 348 -16.29 18.65 51.66
N GLY A 349 -15.24 19.47 51.64
CA GLY A 349 -15.09 20.54 52.65
C GLY A 349 -16.23 21.56 52.64
N LEU A 350 -16.69 21.96 51.44
CA LEU A 350 -17.87 22.82 51.28
C LEU A 350 -19.16 22.19 51.81
N VAL A 351 -19.38 20.91 51.51
CA VAL A 351 -20.53 20.17 52.01
C VAL A 351 -20.51 20.09 53.53
N LEU A 352 -19.37 19.77 54.13
CA LEU A 352 -19.19 19.74 55.59
C LEU A 352 -19.40 21.11 56.21
N LEU A 353 -18.93 22.19 55.56
CA LEU A 353 -19.16 23.56 56.00
C LEU A 353 -20.65 23.92 56.02
N VAL A 354 -21.36 23.58 54.95
CA VAL A 354 -22.81 23.79 54.83
C VAL A 354 -23.56 23.03 55.92
N ILE A 355 -23.23 21.75 56.10
CA ILE A 355 -23.83 20.92 57.17
C ILE A 355 -23.55 21.59 58.56
N ARG A 356 -22.32 22.06 58.82
CA ARG A 356 -21.96 22.72 60.08
C ARG A 356 -22.71 24.04 60.27
N LEU A 357 -22.92 24.81 59.23
CA LEU A 357 -23.74 26.03 59.27
C LEU A 357 -25.21 25.74 59.57
N ILE A 358 -25.76 24.71 58.93
CA ILE A 358 -27.14 24.25 59.17
C ILE A 358 -27.32 23.79 60.64
N ILE A 359 -26.37 22.99 61.15
CA ILE A 359 -26.40 22.54 62.56
C ILE A 359 -26.28 23.75 63.49
N ARG A 360 -25.37 24.70 63.24
CA ARG A 360 -25.24 25.93 64.06
C ARG A 360 -26.55 26.75 64.04
N TRP A 361 -27.15 26.87 62.88
CA TRP A 361 -28.38 27.63 62.70
C TRP A 361 -29.55 26.96 63.49
N ARG A 362 -29.69 25.66 63.37
CA ARG A 362 -30.68 24.91 64.18
C ARG A 362 -30.45 25.02 65.66
N THR A 363 -29.23 24.90 66.13
CA THR A 363 -28.92 25.07 67.58
C THR A 363 -29.13 26.49 68.05
N GLN A 364 -28.98 27.52 67.25
CA GLN A 364 -29.33 28.88 67.56
C GLN A 364 -30.85 29.09 67.63
N GLU A 365 -31.60 28.53 66.69
CA GLU A 365 -33.06 28.55 66.71
C GLU A 365 -33.64 27.84 67.93
N GLU A 366 -33.08 26.68 68.26
CA GLU A 366 -33.48 25.96 69.45
C GLU A 366 -33.23 26.78 70.76
N ARG A 367 -32.07 27.47 70.76
CA ARG A 367 -31.78 28.36 71.88
C ARG A 367 -32.69 29.59 71.93
N LEU A 368 -32.97 30.18 70.77
CA LEU A 368 -33.93 31.30 70.69
C LEU A 368 -35.37 30.89 71.01
N ALA A 369 -35.75 29.69 70.58
CA ALA A 369 -37.04 29.11 70.90
C ALA A 369 -37.18 28.86 72.44
N LEU A 370 -36.11 28.28 73.02
CA LEU A 370 -36.05 28.09 74.49
C LEU A 370 -36.11 29.41 75.28
N VAL A 371 -35.40 30.43 74.81
CA VAL A 371 -35.42 31.75 75.45
C VAL A 371 -36.76 32.45 75.29
N LYS A 372 -37.42 32.30 74.12
CA LYS A 372 -38.79 32.82 73.91
C LYS A 372 -39.83 32.04 74.74
N TYR A 373 -39.66 30.71 74.80
CA TYR A 373 -40.52 29.83 75.58
C TYR A 373 -40.48 30.17 77.04
N GLN A 374 -39.32 30.59 77.55
CA GLN A 374 -39.19 31.06 78.93
C GLN A 374 -39.79 32.43 79.14
N ARG A 375 -39.93 33.29 78.11
CA ARG A 375 -40.50 34.65 78.24
C ARG A 375 -42.01 34.75 78.01
N GLU A 376 -42.57 33.86 77.30
CA GLU A 376 -43.99 33.93 76.92
C GLU A 376 -44.71 32.62 77.27
N ILE A 377 -44.91 32.39 78.50
CA ILE A 377 -45.60 31.23 79.06
C ILE A 377 -47.10 31.23 78.66
N ASN A 378 -47.60 32.28 78.09
CA ASN A 378 -49.02 32.29 77.74
C ASN A 378 -49.27 32.97 76.40
N GLN A 379 -49.77 32.27 75.50
CA GLN A 379 -50.62 32.65 74.35
C GLN A 379 -50.04 32.90 72.95
N ALA A 380 -48.80 33.23 72.78
CA ALA A 380 -48.26 33.47 71.40
C ALA A 380 -47.59 32.23 70.75
N HIS A 381 -47.70 31.09 71.40
CA HIS A 381 -46.91 29.91 71.05
C HIS A 381 -47.29 29.20 69.70
N ILE A 382 -48.57 29.26 69.30
CA ILE A 382 -49.08 28.55 68.20
C ILE A 382 -48.87 29.29 66.85
N ASP A 383 -49.06 30.61 66.84
CA ASP A 383 -48.90 31.41 65.61
C ASP A 383 -47.43 31.61 65.22
N PHE A 384 -46.52 31.66 66.19
CA PHE A 384 -45.13 31.81 65.94
C PHE A 384 -44.43 30.58 65.35
N VAL A 385 -44.78 29.39 65.84
CA VAL A 385 -44.22 28.13 65.33
C VAL A 385 -44.66 27.86 63.89
N THR A 386 -45.89 28.26 63.52
CA THR A 386 -46.41 28.09 62.15
C THR A 386 -45.72 28.99 61.13
N ASN A 387 -45.46 30.28 61.53
CA ASN A 387 -44.76 31.24 60.62
C ASN A 387 -43.30 30.86 60.41
N ILE A 388 -42.58 30.46 61.49
CA ILE A 388 -41.15 30.04 61.33
C ILE A 388 -41.03 28.77 60.46
N SER A 389 -41.99 27.84 60.61
CA SER A 389 -41.97 26.62 59.75
C SER A 389 -42.12 26.92 58.28
N HIS A 390 -42.86 27.97 57.90
CA HIS A 390 -42.97 28.40 56.48
C HIS A 390 -41.75 29.16 56.00
N GLU A 391 -41.13 30.04 56.85
CA GLU A 391 -39.93 30.79 56.48
C GLU A 391 -38.66 29.93 56.38
N VAL A 392 -38.61 28.83 57.12
CA VAL A 392 -37.49 27.86 57.08
C VAL A 392 -37.60 26.91 55.89
N ARG A 393 -38.82 26.56 55.46
CA ARG A 393 -39.07 25.65 54.34
C ARG A 393 -38.64 26.25 53.00
N THR A 394 -38.80 27.59 52.86
CA THR A 394 -38.46 28.29 51.59
C THR A 394 -36.95 28.33 51.31
N PRO A 395 -36.04 28.68 52.23
CA PRO A 395 -34.61 28.64 51.97
C PRO A 395 -34.07 27.20 51.85
N LEU A 396 -34.69 26.23 52.60
CA LEU A 396 -34.32 24.81 52.45
C LEU A 396 -34.69 24.27 51.08
N ALA A 397 -35.84 24.67 50.55
CA ALA A 397 -36.28 24.33 49.19
C ALA A 397 -35.34 24.96 48.14
N MET A 398 -34.85 26.20 48.34
CA MET A 398 -33.86 26.86 47.45
C MET A 398 -32.44 26.25 47.51
N VAL A 399 -32.10 25.63 48.63
CA VAL A 399 -30.79 24.91 48.73
C VAL A 399 -30.91 23.49 48.21
N TYR A 400 -32.07 22.83 48.41
CA TYR A 400 -32.31 21.45 47.98
C TYR A 400 -32.54 21.32 46.47
N ALA A 401 -33.14 22.36 45.81
CA ALA A 401 -33.37 22.37 44.37
C ALA A 401 -32.04 22.38 43.55
N PRO A 402 -31.04 23.22 43.86
CA PRO A 402 -29.73 23.18 43.20
C PRO A 402 -28.92 21.90 43.47
N LEU A 403 -28.99 21.37 44.72
CA LEU A 403 -28.31 20.10 45.05
C LEU A 403 -28.96 18.91 44.35
N LYS A 404 -30.25 18.95 44.07
CA LYS A 404 -30.99 17.93 43.32
C LYS A 404 -30.75 18.05 41.80
N GLU A 405 -30.49 19.26 41.30
CA GLU A 405 -30.06 19.48 39.92
C GLU A 405 -28.60 19.03 39.73
N LEU A 406 -27.70 19.33 40.60
CA LEU A 406 -26.32 18.85 40.64
C LEU A 406 -26.25 17.30 40.77
N ALA A 407 -27.17 16.70 41.51
CA ALA A 407 -27.31 15.23 41.59
C ALA A 407 -27.92 14.61 40.30
N LYS A 408 -28.71 15.38 39.53
CA LYS A 408 -29.25 14.99 38.26
C LYS A 408 -28.25 15.13 37.11
N GLU A 409 -27.35 16.09 37.17
CA GLU A 409 -26.24 16.24 36.22
C GLU A 409 -25.21 15.10 36.32
N ASN A 410 -25.17 14.37 37.44
CA ASN A 410 -24.37 13.17 37.61
C ASN A 410 -24.98 11.90 36.97
N ASN A 411 -26.13 12.00 36.31
CA ASN A 411 -26.69 10.97 35.45
C ASN A 411 -26.38 11.26 33.97
N LEU A 412 -25.12 11.42 33.67
CA LEU A 412 -24.63 11.47 32.30
C LEU A 412 -24.83 10.10 31.64
N ASN A 413 -25.38 10.09 30.43
CA ASN A 413 -25.56 8.93 29.58
C ASN A 413 -24.23 8.18 29.37
N GLU A 414 -24.29 6.86 29.12
CA GLU A 414 -23.11 6.02 28.87
C GLU A 414 -22.17 6.58 27.76
N HIS A 415 -22.72 7.42 26.88
CA HIS A 415 -21.94 8.09 25.84
C HIS A 415 -21.13 9.30 26.35
N GLU A 416 -21.57 9.94 27.39
CA GLU A 416 -20.90 11.10 28.02
C GLU A 416 -19.93 10.68 29.14
N ARG A 417 -20.07 9.49 29.71
CA ARG A 417 -19.08 8.87 30.61
C ARG A 417 -17.76 8.56 29.89
N GLY A 418 -17.81 8.21 28.61
CA GLY A 418 -16.62 8.00 27.79
C GLY A 418 -15.78 9.26 27.53
N LEU A 419 -16.32 10.46 27.82
CA LEU A 419 -15.61 11.75 27.65
C LEU A 419 -15.01 12.28 28.95
N VAL A 420 -15.37 11.70 30.11
CA VAL A 420 -14.92 12.15 31.44
C VAL A 420 -13.87 11.19 32.03
N ASP A 421 -13.77 9.94 31.56
CA ASP A 421 -12.80 8.93 32.00
C ASP A 421 -11.55 8.84 31.09
N ILE A 422 -11.25 9.90 30.32
CA ILE A 422 -10.03 10.01 29.51
C ILE A 422 -9.09 11.08 30.10
#